data_fe05b8b240e0adcbc6609b3cd5816c48
#
_entry.id   fe05b8b240e0adcbc6609b3cd5816c48
#
_cell.length_a   1.000
_cell.length_b   1.000
_cell.length_c   1.000
_cell.angle_alpha   90.00
_cell.angle_beta   90.00
_cell.angle_gamma   90.00
#
_symmetry.space_group_name_H-M   'P 1'
#
loop_
_entity.id
_entity.type
_entity.pdbx_description
1 polymer ?
#
loop_
_entity_poly.entity_id
_entity_poly.type
_entity_poly.pdbx_seq_one_letter_code
_entity_poly.pdbx_strand_id
1 'polypeptide(L)'
;MLATPEDLLAYDREHLWHPYASMTDPTPVRLVTGASGVRLTLADGTELVDGMSSWWAAIHGYNHPVLNAALTRQAGAFAHVMFGGLTHEPAVRLAERLVELAPPGLERVFLA
;
A
#
# COMPACT_ATOMS: atom_id res chain seq x y z
N MET A 1 -19.16 -12.81 13.24
CA MET A 1 -17.87 -12.74 12.52
C MET A 1 -18.20 -12.69 11.04
N LEU A 2 -17.69 -11.70 10.30
CA LEU A 2 -17.95 -11.57 8.86
C LEU A 2 -17.25 -12.74 8.16
N ALA A 3 -17.99 -13.63 7.50
CA ALA A 3 -17.45 -14.90 7.02
C ALA A 3 -17.50 -15.04 5.50
N THR A 4 -18.37 -14.29 4.83
CA THR A 4 -18.53 -14.36 3.38
C THR A 4 -18.17 -13.03 2.70
N PRO A 5 -17.86 -13.02 1.39
CA PRO A 5 -17.71 -11.79 0.62
C PRO A 5 -18.93 -10.87 0.70
N GLU A 6 -20.12 -11.44 0.73
CA GLU A 6 -21.38 -10.72 0.86
C GLU A 6 -21.49 -10.01 2.22
N ASP A 7 -21.12 -10.71 3.31
CA ASP A 7 -21.10 -10.13 4.67
C ASP A 7 -20.13 -8.94 4.73
N LEU A 8 -18.92 -9.10 4.12
CA LEU A 8 -17.92 -8.05 4.08
C LEU A 8 -18.40 -6.82 3.29
N LEU A 9 -19.01 -7.02 2.12
CA LEU A 9 -19.52 -5.92 1.29
C LEU A 9 -20.73 -5.24 1.93
N ALA A 10 -21.59 -5.99 2.65
CA ALA A 10 -22.69 -5.42 3.39
C ALA A 10 -22.19 -4.53 4.53
N TYR A 11 -21.23 -5.00 5.29
CA TYR A 11 -20.62 -4.24 6.38
C TYR A 11 -19.86 -3.01 5.87
N ASP A 12 -19.13 -3.15 4.78
CA ASP A 12 -18.44 -2.04 4.11
C ASP A 12 -19.41 -0.91 3.76
N ARG A 13 -20.53 -1.23 3.13
CA ARG A 13 -21.55 -0.24 2.73
C ARG A 13 -22.12 0.53 3.91
N GLU A 14 -22.25 -0.09 5.06
CA GLU A 14 -22.85 0.51 6.26
C GLU A 14 -21.84 1.31 7.10
N HIS A 15 -20.55 0.96 7.04
CA HIS A 15 -19.56 1.44 8.01
C HIS A 15 -18.31 2.07 7.43
N LEU A 16 -18.02 1.90 6.12
CA LEU A 16 -16.84 2.50 5.48
C LEU A 16 -17.22 3.65 4.56
N TRP A 17 -16.58 4.78 4.75
CA TRP A 17 -16.72 5.91 3.86
C TRP A 17 -15.62 5.91 2.82
N HIS A 18 -15.97 5.60 1.58
CA HIS A 18 -15.03 5.59 0.47
C HIS A 18 -14.72 7.01 -0.03
N PRO A 19 -13.49 7.28 -0.48
CA PRO A 19 -13.14 8.55 -1.10
C PRO A 19 -14.05 8.88 -2.28
N TYR A 20 -14.45 10.15 -2.38
CA TYR A 20 -15.32 10.67 -3.44
C TYR A 20 -16.70 9.99 -3.53
N ALA A 21 -17.13 9.29 -2.51
CA ALA A 21 -18.44 8.64 -2.46
C ALA A 21 -19.43 9.38 -1.55
N SER A 22 -20.70 9.27 -1.86
CA SER A 22 -21.79 9.73 -0.99
C SER A 22 -22.03 8.72 0.13
N MET A 23 -22.30 9.20 1.35
CA MET A 23 -22.71 8.34 2.46
C MET A 23 -24.19 7.90 2.36
N THR A 24 -25.01 8.67 1.66
CA THR A 24 -26.44 8.37 1.51
C THR A 24 -26.77 7.56 0.25
N ASP A 25 -25.89 7.62 -0.74
CA ASP A 25 -26.00 6.86 -1.99
C ASP A 25 -24.58 6.40 -2.41
N PRO A 26 -24.01 5.43 -1.71
CA PRO A 26 -22.63 4.97 -1.98
C PRO A 26 -22.56 4.21 -3.30
N THR A 27 -21.52 4.51 -4.08
CA THR A 27 -21.23 3.72 -5.28
C THR A 27 -20.91 2.28 -4.90
N PRO A 28 -21.45 1.28 -5.61
CA PRO A 28 -21.14 -0.12 -5.35
C PRO A 28 -19.63 -0.39 -5.45
N VAL A 29 -19.07 -1.04 -4.43
CA VAL A 29 -17.66 -1.45 -4.38
C VAL A 29 -17.52 -2.93 -4.72
N ARG A 30 -16.31 -3.35 -5.03
CA ARG A 30 -15.96 -4.74 -5.34
C ARG A 30 -14.88 -5.24 -4.41
N LEU A 31 -15.05 -6.44 -3.87
CA LEU A 31 -14.08 -7.05 -2.97
C LEU A 31 -12.91 -7.63 -3.77
N VAL A 32 -11.71 -7.11 -3.53
CA VAL A 32 -10.47 -7.64 -4.08
C VAL A 32 -9.92 -8.71 -3.13
N THR A 33 -9.57 -9.87 -3.67
CA THR A 33 -9.00 -11.00 -2.93
C THR A 33 -7.55 -11.30 -3.29
N GLY A 34 -7.06 -10.72 -4.38
CA GLY A 34 -5.69 -10.90 -4.81
C GLY A 34 -5.26 -9.86 -5.85
N ALA A 35 -3.96 -9.72 -6.01
CA ALA A 35 -3.39 -8.85 -7.04
C ALA A 35 -2.01 -9.36 -7.48
N SER A 36 -1.68 -9.22 -8.76
CA SER A 36 -0.35 -9.57 -9.30
C SER A 36 -0.08 -8.80 -10.59
N GLY A 37 1.13 -8.27 -10.74
CA GLY A 37 1.49 -7.44 -11.88
C GLY A 37 0.54 -6.24 -12.00
N VAL A 38 -0.23 -6.17 -13.09
CA VAL A 38 -1.23 -5.12 -13.33
C VAL A 38 -2.67 -5.58 -13.11
N ARG A 39 -2.87 -6.76 -12.54
CA ARG A 39 -4.19 -7.39 -12.41
C ARG A 39 -4.63 -7.46 -10.96
N LEU A 40 -5.93 -7.22 -10.76
CA LEU A 40 -6.67 -7.43 -9.52
C LEU A 40 -7.57 -8.64 -9.70
N THR A 41 -7.66 -9.51 -8.69
CA THR A 41 -8.62 -10.61 -8.65
C THR A 41 -9.73 -10.27 -7.67
N LEU A 42 -10.97 -10.32 -8.12
CA LEU A 42 -12.16 -10.09 -7.30
C LEU A 42 -12.62 -11.37 -6.61
N ALA A 43 -13.49 -11.23 -5.61
CA ALA A 43 -14.05 -12.35 -4.86
C ALA A 43 -14.88 -13.32 -5.71
N ASP A 44 -15.45 -12.87 -6.81
CA ASP A 44 -16.18 -13.68 -7.78
C ASP A 44 -15.27 -14.38 -8.82
N GLY A 45 -13.95 -14.21 -8.69
CA GLY A 45 -12.96 -14.76 -9.62
C GLY A 45 -12.70 -13.88 -10.85
N THR A 46 -13.40 -12.76 -11.01
CA THR A 46 -13.16 -11.83 -12.13
C THR A 46 -11.78 -11.19 -12.01
N GLU A 47 -11.04 -11.13 -13.10
CA GLU A 47 -9.79 -10.39 -13.20
C GLU A 47 -10.02 -9.01 -13.85
N LEU A 48 -9.46 -7.98 -13.24
CA LEU A 48 -9.45 -6.61 -13.75
C LEU A 48 -8.02 -6.16 -14.04
N VAL A 49 -7.83 -5.39 -15.10
CA VAL A 49 -6.59 -4.63 -15.32
C VAL A 49 -6.72 -3.31 -14.58
N ASP A 50 -5.78 -3.04 -13.68
CA ASP A 50 -5.72 -1.76 -12.97
C ASP A 50 -4.96 -0.72 -13.81
N GLY A 51 -5.68 0.03 -14.62
CA GLY A 51 -5.14 1.13 -15.43
C GLY A 51 -4.82 2.40 -14.63
N MET A 52 -5.21 2.45 -13.34
CA MET A 52 -4.96 3.59 -12.45
C MET A 52 -3.78 3.37 -11.51
N SER A 53 -3.19 2.15 -11.52
CA SER A 53 -2.09 1.75 -10.62
C SER A 53 -2.38 2.09 -9.15
N SER A 54 -3.61 1.82 -8.68
CA SER A 54 -4.10 2.15 -7.32
C SER A 54 -3.76 3.59 -6.94
N TRP A 55 -4.19 4.55 -7.76
CA TRP A 55 -3.85 5.97 -7.61
C TRP A 55 -2.34 6.21 -7.49
N TRP A 56 -1.60 5.65 -8.44
CA TRP A 56 -0.14 5.77 -8.59
C TRP A 56 0.70 5.02 -7.55
N ALA A 57 0.10 4.34 -6.59
CA ALA A 57 0.82 3.63 -5.53
C ALA A 57 1.49 2.34 -6.04
N ALA A 58 0.93 1.69 -7.07
CA ALA A 58 1.42 0.40 -7.58
C ALA A 58 2.31 0.56 -8.84
N ILE A 59 3.27 1.49 -8.82
CA ILE A 59 4.13 1.80 -9.99
C ILE A 59 4.98 0.63 -10.47
N HIS A 60 5.31 -0.32 -9.59
CA HIS A 60 6.07 -1.54 -9.92
C HIS A 60 5.16 -2.77 -10.11
N GLY A 61 3.85 -2.56 -10.12
CA GLY A 61 2.87 -3.63 -10.10
C GLY A 61 2.66 -4.25 -8.72
N TYR A 62 1.60 -5.03 -8.62
CA TYR A 62 1.22 -5.74 -7.40
C TYR A 62 2.12 -6.95 -7.16
N ASN A 63 2.38 -7.27 -5.91
CA ASN A 63 3.17 -8.43 -5.49
C ASN A 63 4.56 -8.51 -6.13
N HIS A 64 5.21 -7.34 -6.29
CA HIS A 64 6.56 -7.32 -6.84
C HIS A 64 7.52 -8.12 -5.93
N PRO A 65 8.20 -9.15 -6.44
CA PRO A 65 8.92 -10.10 -5.59
C PRO A 65 10.05 -9.47 -4.77
N VAL A 66 10.76 -8.49 -5.34
CA VAL A 66 11.86 -7.79 -4.64
C VAL A 66 11.31 -6.94 -3.50
N LEU A 67 10.19 -6.22 -3.73
CA LEU A 67 9.56 -5.38 -2.71
C LEU A 67 8.98 -6.23 -1.58
N ASN A 68 8.26 -7.30 -1.92
CA ASN A 68 7.70 -8.22 -0.92
C ASN A 68 8.80 -8.90 -0.09
N ALA A 69 9.89 -9.33 -0.72
CA ALA A 69 11.03 -9.93 0.00
C ALA A 69 11.69 -8.93 0.95
N ALA A 70 11.85 -7.67 0.54
CA ALA A 70 12.40 -6.61 1.39
C ALA A 70 11.50 -6.33 2.60
N LEU A 71 10.19 -6.20 2.37
CA LEU A 71 9.19 -5.99 3.43
C LEU A 71 9.18 -7.15 4.43
N THR A 72 9.10 -8.40 3.95
CA THR A 72 9.09 -9.59 4.79
C THR A 72 10.36 -9.71 5.64
N ARG A 73 11.51 -9.46 5.04
CA ARG A 73 12.79 -9.47 5.76
C ARG A 73 12.83 -8.41 6.87
N GLN A 74 12.39 -7.18 6.56
CA GLN A 74 12.39 -6.10 7.55
C GLN A 74 11.37 -6.33 8.66
N ALA A 75 10.17 -6.82 8.34
CA ALA A 75 9.15 -7.17 9.33
C ALA A 75 9.62 -8.27 10.28
N GLY A 76 10.43 -9.22 9.80
CA GLY A 76 11.05 -10.26 10.63
C GLY A 76 12.14 -9.74 11.58
N ALA A 77 12.73 -8.57 11.31
CA ALA A 77 13.70 -7.92 12.19
C ALA A 77 13.00 -7.00 13.21
N PHE A 78 12.24 -6.04 12.72
CA PHE A 78 11.38 -5.13 13.49
C PHE A 78 10.49 -4.32 12.55
N ALA A 79 9.28 -3.99 13.01
CA ALA A 79 8.33 -3.20 12.22
C ALA A 79 8.55 -1.69 12.36
N HIS A 80 8.94 -1.22 13.56
CA HIS A 80 9.13 0.20 13.85
C HIS A 80 10.08 0.41 15.02
N VAL A 81 10.90 1.46 14.94
CA VAL A 81 11.59 2.08 16.08
C VAL A 81 11.51 3.60 15.93
N MET A 82 11.42 4.31 17.05
CA MET A 82 11.42 5.78 17.07
C MET A 82 12.79 6.35 16.69
N PHE A 83 12.83 7.58 16.17
CA PHE A 83 14.07 8.31 15.91
C PHE A 83 14.54 9.19 17.07
N GLY A 84 13.92 9.12 18.23
CA GLY A 84 14.38 9.81 19.44
C GLY A 84 15.64 9.18 20.03
N GLY A 85 16.80 9.55 19.50
CA GLY A 85 18.09 9.00 19.90
C GLY A 85 18.44 7.63 19.28
N LEU A 86 17.61 7.11 18.40
CA LEU A 86 17.81 5.84 17.69
C LEU A 86 17.81 6.05 16.18
N THR A 87 18.39 5.11 15.45
CA THR A 87 18.38 5.05 13.99
C THR A 87 18.41 3.58 13.52
N HIS A 88 18.22 3.36 12.22
CA HIS A 88 18.29 2.03 11.63
C HIS A 88 18.75 2.07 10.17
N GLU A 89 19.32 0.96 9.72
CA GLU A 89 19.92 0.87 8.38
C GLU A 89 18.95 1.26 7.23
N PRO A 90 17.69 0.80 7.15
CA PRO A 90 16.80 1.21 6.07
C PRO A 90 16.63 2.73 5.93
N ALA A 91 16.52 3.45 7.04
CA ALA A 91 16.40 4.92 7.00
C ALA A 91 17.68 5.58 6.52
N VAL A 92 18.85 5.13 7.02
CA VAL A 92 20.16 5.65 6.60
C VAL A 92 20.39 5.41 5.11
N ARG A 93 20.08 4.22 4.59
CA ARG A 93 20.20 3.90 3.16
C ARG A 93 19.25 4.71 2.29
N LEU A 94 18.02 4.93 2.76
CA LEU A 94 17.08 5.81 2.05
C LEU A 94 17.61 7.24 1.99
N ALA A 95 18.12 7.77 3.11
CA ALA A 95 18.69 9.11 3.16
C ALA A 95 19.91 9.26 2.23
N GLU A 96 20.80 8.27 2.20
CA GLU A 96 21.95 8.22 1.29
C GLU A 96 21.49 8.36 -0.17
N ARG A 97 20.51 7.56 -0.59
CA ARG A 97 19.99 7.63 -1.97
C ARG A 97 19.27 8.92 -2.28
N LEU A 98 18.53 9.50 -1.35
CA LEU A 98 17.85 10.78 -1.55
C LEU A 98 18.83 11.93 -1.69
N VAL A 99 19.91 11.96 -0.90
CA VAL A 99 20.97 12.97 -1.02
C VAL A 99 21.71 12.84 -2.35
N GLU A 100 22.02 11.63 -2.81
CA GLU A 100 22.64 11.40 -4.13
C GLU A 100 21.77 11.91 -5.30
N LEU A 101 20.44 11.81 -5.19
CA LEU A 101 19.49 12.23 -6.23
C LEU A 101 19.13 13.72 -6.13
N ALA A 102 19.35 14.35 -4.99
CA ALA A 102 19.00 15.74 -4.75
C ALA A 102 19.95 16.70 -5.46
N PRO A 103 19.51 17.92 -5.78
CA PRO A 103 20.40 18.99 -6.23
C PRO A 103 21.49 19.32 -5.21
N PRO A 104 22.69 19.79 -5.66
CA PRO A 104 23.76 20.19 -4.75
C PRO A 104 23.30 21.16 -3.66
N GLY A 105 23.74 20.94 -2.43
CA GLY A 105 23.38 21.75 -1.26
C GLY A 105 22.17 21.23 -0.46
N LEU A 106 21.45 20.20 -0.94
CA LEU A 106 20.42 19.51 -0.19
C LEU A 106 21.00 18.22 0.43
N GLU A 107 21.55 18.36 1.63
CA GLU A 107 22.36 17.32 2.26
C GLU A 107 21.68 16.66 3.48
N ARG A 108 20.43 17.03 3.77
CA ARG A 108 19.69 16.52 4.93
C ARG A 108 18.31 16.04 4.54
N VAL A 109 17.93 14.88 5.06
CA VAL A 109 16.64 14.23 4.83
C VAL A 109 15.84 14.26 6.13
N PHE A 110 14.61 14.70 6.06
CA PHE A 110 13.62 14.59 7.12
C PHE A 110 12.61 13.51 6.73
N LEU A 111 12.47 12.48 7.55
CA LEU A 111 11.51 11.39 7.37
C LEU A 111 10.31 11.65 8.29
N ALA A 112 9.09 11.79 7.72
CA ALA A 112 7.85 12.07 8.42
C ALA A 112 6.80 10.97 8.16
#